data_9d8259647f71c616624cc83a12107aa9
#
_entry.id   9d8259647f71c616624cc83a12107aa9
#
_cell.length_a   1.000
_cell.length_b   1.000
_cell.length_c   1.000
_cell.angle_alpha   90.00
_cell.angle_beta   90.00
_cell.angle_gamma   90.00
#
_symmetry.space_group_name_H-M   'P 1'
#
loop_
_entity.id
_entity.type
_entity.pdbx_description
1 polymer ?
#
loop_
_entity_poly.entity_id
_entity_poly.type
_entity_poly.pdbx_seq_one_letter_code
_entity_poly.pdbx_strand_id
1 'polypeptide(L)' 'MALQGKHILVGISGGIAAYKIPELIRGLVKAGAEVRVATTRHALEFVTELTLQTVSGHPVYSDVFAAINA' A
#
# COMPACT_ATOMS: atom_id res chain seq x y z
N MET A 1 15.70 5.82 13.25
CA MET A 1 15.25 5.40 11.92
C MET A 1 15.03 6.63 11.05
N ALA A 2 15.41 6.56 9.78
CA ALA A 2 15.38 7.71 8.89
C ALA A 2 13.97 8.23 8.63
N LEU A 3 12.98 7.36 8.69
CA LEU A 3 11.59 7.72 8.37
C LEU A 3 10.68 7.76 9.59
N GLN A 4 11.26 7.72 10.78
CA GLN A 4 10.46 7.73 12.00
C GLN A 4 9.58 8.98 12.07
N GLY A 5 8.29 8.79 12.34
CA GLY A 5 7.33 9.88 12.41
C GLY A 5 6.77 10.32 11.06
N LYS A 6 7.25 9.77 9.95
CA LYS A 6 6.74 10.10 8.64
C LYS A 6 5.47 9.30 8.33
N HIS A 7 4.55 9.94 7.63
CA HIS A 7 3.32 9.32 7.16
C HIS A 7 3.41 9.19 5.64
N ILE A 8 3.32 7.96 5.14
CA ILE A 8 3.48 7.68 3.71
C ILE A 8 2.23 6.98 3.20
N LEU A 9 1.68 7.50 2.11
CA LEU A 9 0.59 6.84 1.41
C LEU A 9 1.15 6.22 0.14
N VAL A 10 1.01 4.91 0.02
CA VAL A 10 1.45 4.16 -1.16
C VAL A 10 0.23 3.87 -2.03
N GLY A 11 0.24 4.40 -3.24
CA GLY A 11 -0.83 4.17 -4.20
C GLY A 11 -0.44 3.09 -5.20
N ILE A 12 -1.32 2.13 -5.42
CA ILE A 12 -1.09 1.02 -6.34
C ILE A 12 -2.20 1.01 -7.38
N SER A 13 -1.85 1.22 -8.64
CA SER A 13 -2.84 1.31 -9.72
C SER A 13 -2.88 0.10 -10.65
N GLY A 14 -2.12 -0.94 -10.34
CA GLY A 14 -2.06 -2.15 -11.14
C GLY A 14 -0.73 -2.28 -11.86
N GLY A 15 -0.58 -3.39 -12.58
CA GLY A 15 0.65 -3.70 -13.27
C GLY A 15 1.40 -4.84 -12.60
N ILE A 16 2.24 -5.51 -13.39
CA ILE A 16 2.95 -6.70 -12.91
C ILE A 16 3.96 -6.39 -11.81
N ALA A 17 4.42 -5.15 -11.73
CA ALA A 17 5.36 -4.74 -10.68
C ALA A 17 4.71 -4.68 -9.29
N ALA A 18 3.40 -4.80 -9.21
CA ALA A 18 2.68 -4.75 -7.92
C ALA A 18 3.14 -5.85 -6.96
N TYR A 19 3.67 -6.95 -7.47
CA TYR A 19 4.13 -8.04 -6.61
C TYR A 19 5.31 -7.64 -5.71
N LYS A 20 6.04 -6.58 -6.07
CA LYS A 20 7.15 -6.09 -5.26
C LYS A 20 6.73 -5.08 -4.20
N ILE A 21 5.51 -4.60 -4.25
CA ILE A 21 5.02 -3.56 -3.35
C ILE A 21 5.01 -4.00 -1.88
N PRO A 22 4.59 -5.24 -1.54
CA PRO A 22 4.63 -5.66 -0.13
C PRO A 22 6.03 -5.57 0.47
N GLU A 23 7.06 -5.90 -0.31
CA GLU A 23 8.44 -5.80 0.15
C GLU A 23 8.85 -4.34 0.38
N LEU A 24 8.45 -3.44 -0.52
CA LEU A 24 8.68 -2.01 -0.36
C LEU A 24 8.02 -1.48 0.92
N ILE A 25 6.75 -1.83 1.13
CA ILE A 25 6.02 -1.40 2.31
C ILE A 25 6.70 -1.88 3.59
N ARG A 26 7.13 -3.14 3.60
CA ARG A 26 7.85 -3.69 4.74
C ARG A 26 9.11 -2.89 5.05
N GLY A 27 9.86 -2.50 4.01
CA GLY A 27 11.05 -1.69 4.17
C GLY A 27 10.76 -0.32 4.76
N LEU A 28 9.68 0.32 4.30
CA LEU A 28 9.27 1.62 4.82
C LEU A 28 8.86 1.53 6.29
N VAL A 29 8.10 0.50 6.65
CA VAL A 29 7.68 0.28 8.04
C VAL A 29 8.89 0.04 8.93
N LYS A 30 9.84 -0.76 8.47
CA LYS A 30 11.08 -0.99 9.23
C LYS A 30 11.88 0.28 9.44
N ALA A 31 11.81 1.20 8.50
CA ALA A 31 12.49 2.49 8.62
C ALA A 31 11.77 3.46 9.55
N GLY A 32 10.64 3.07 10.10
CA GLY A 32 9.92 3.87 11.09
C GLY A 32 8.72 4.64 10.55
N ALA A 33 8.38 4.50 9.28
CA ALA A 33 7.25 5.21 8.69
C ALA A 33 5.92 4.57 9.08
N GLU A 34 4.88 5.40 9.19
CA GLU A 34 3.52 4.91 9.23
C GLU A 34 3.02 4.85 7.79
N VAL A 35 2.74 3.65 7.31
CA VAL A 35 2.40 3.44 5.91
C VAL A 35 0.93 3.10 5.77
N ARG A 36 0.24 3.82 4.91
CA ARG A 36 -1.13 3.52 4.50
C ARG A 36 -1.11 3.15 3.03
N VAL A 37 -2.01 2.28 2.62
CA VAL A 37 -2.04 1.78 1.24
C VAL A 37 -3.40 2.08 0.63
N ALA A 38 -3.37 2.64 -0.59
CA ALA A 38 -4.56 2.82 -1.40
C ALA A 38 -4.33 2.08 -2.71
N THR A 39 -5.32 1.34 -3.18
CA THR A 39 -5.15 0.52 -4.37
C THR A 39 -6.42 0.55 -5.21
N THR A 40 -6.26 0.38 -6.52
CA THR A 40 -7.38 0.10 -7.41
C THR A 40 -7.77 -1.36 -7.29
N ARG A 41 -9.00 -1.68 -7.68
CA ARG A 41 -9.45 -3.08 -7.70
C ARG A 41 -8.61 -3.94 -8.62
N HIS A 42 -8.15 -3.35 -9.73
CA HIS A 42 -7.33 -4.07 -10.70
C HIS A 42 -6.00 -4.51 -10.08
N ALA A 43 -5.42 -3.67 -9.25
CA ALA A 43 -4.16 -4.01 -8.57
C ALA A 43 -4.30 -5.22 -7.66
N LEU A 44 -5.48 -5.43 -7.09
CA LEU A 44 -5.75 -6.56 -6.20
C LEU A 44 -5.79 -7.90 -6.92
N GLU A 45 -5.75 -7.91 -8.25
CA GLU A 45 -5.57 -9.14 -9.02
C GLU A 45 -4.12 -9.64 -8.95
N PHE A 46 -3.19 -8.77 -8.60
CA PHE A 46 -1.76 -9.10 -8.56
C PHE A 46 -1.23 -9.24 -7.15
N VAL A 47 -1.83 -8.56 -6.19
CA VAL A 47 -1.43 -8.63 -4.78
C VAL A 47 -2.69 -8.58 -3.93
N THR A 48 -2.75 -9.44 -2.91
CA THR A 48 -3.97 -9.52 -2.10
C THR A 48 -4.07 -8.37 -1.11
N GLU A 49 -5.30 -7.99 -0.80
CA GLU A 49 -5.58 -7.00 0.24
C GLU A 49 -5.03 -7.44 1.59
N LEU A 50 -5.16 -8.73 1.89
CA LEU A 50 -4.65 -9.27 3.16
C LEU A 50 -3.14 -9.10 3.28
N THR A 51 -2.39 -9.35 2.21
CA THR A 51 -0.95 -9.16 2.22
C THR A 51 -0.60 -7.70 2.49
N LEU A 52 -1.26 -6.77 1.81
CA LEU A 52 -1.01 -5.34 1.98
C LEU A 52 -1.36 -4.88 3.39
N GLN A 53 -2.47 -5.35 3.93
CA GLN A 53 -2.89 -5.03 5.29
C GLN A 53 -1.88 -5.56 6.31
N THR A 54 -1.38 -6.76 6.10
CA THR A 54 -0.43 -7.38 7.01
C THR A 54 0.90 -6.62 7.05
N VAL A 55 1.45 -6.29 5.88
CA VAL A 55 2.76 -5.64 5.83
C VAL A 55 2.71 -4.17 6.25
N SER A 56 1.61 -3.48 5.98
CA SER A 56 1.46 -2.08 6.39
C SER A 56 0.97 -1.93 7.83
N GLY A 57 0.27 -2.93 8.34
CA GLY A 57 -0.33 -2.87 9.67
C GLY A 57 -1.62 -2.05 9.73
N HIS A 58 -2.17 -1.67 8.58
CA HIS A 58 -3.36 -0.83 8.49
C HIS A 58 -4.30 -1.33 7.41
N PRO A 59 -5.61 -0.99 7.51
CA PRO A 59 -6.56 -1.33 6.44
C PRO A 59 -6.16 -0.71 5.10
N VAL A 60 -6.50 -1.40 4.03
CA VAL A 60 -6.22 -0.96 2.66
C VAL A 60 -7.44 -0.21 2.12
N TYR A 61 -7.20 0.92 1.47
CA TYR A 61 -8.26 1.70 0.84
C TYR A 61 -8.40 1.28 -0.62
N SER A 62 -9.32 0.38 -0.91
CA SER A 62 -9.45 -0.18 -2.26
C SER A 62 -10.36 0.62 -3.18
N ASP A 63 -11.24 1.45 -2.64
CA ASP A 63 -12.19 2.21 -3.43
C ASP A 63 -11.91 3.71 -3.49
N VAL A 64 -10.78 4.13 -2.94
CA VAL A 64 -10.43 5.54 -2.85
C VAL A 64 -10.35 6.19 -4.23
N PHE A 65 -9.75 5.51 -5.20
CA PHE A 65 -9.60 6.06 -6.55
C PHE A 65 -10.94 6.17 -7.27
N ALA A 66 -11.83 5.22 -7.06
CA ALA A 66 -13.17 5.27 -7.63
C ALA A 66 -13.96 6.44 -7.05
N ALA A 67 -13.85 6.67 -5.76
CA ALA A 67 -14.54 7.77 -5.09
C ALA A 67 -14.04 9.13 -5.59
N ILE A 68 -12.74 9.26 -5.81
CA ILE A 68 -12.14 10.50 -6.31
C ILE A 68 -12.56 10.78 -7.74
N ASN A 69 -12.69 9.74 -8.56
CA ASN A 69 -12.98 9.87 -9.99
C ASN A 69 -14.47 9.83 -10.31
N ALA A 70 -15.30 9.58 -9.33
CA ALA A 70 -16.76 9.59 -9.51
C ALA A 70 -17.33 11.01 -9.41
#